data_cf20ace727fc5ad0778e84f48039ea57
#
_entry.id   cf20ace727fc5ad0778e84f48039ea57
#
_cell.length_a   1.000
_cell.length_b   1.000
_cell.length_c   1.000
_cell.angle_alpha   90.00
_cell.angle_beta   90.00
_cell.angle_gamma   90.00
#
_symmetry.space_group_name_H-M   'P 1'
#
loop_
_entity.id
_entity.type
_entity.pdbx_description
1 polymer ?
#
loop_
_entity_poly.entity_id
_entity_poly.type
_entity_poly.pdbx_seq_one_letter_code
_entity_poly.pdbx_strand_id
1 'polypeptide(L)'
;MFSGYEFGSVCLFFFCFEFRASDFEFFIFEIMGRPAWQIKIITLFWPIRNLLARMVNWPVPGRWMKLTFKGDQAHYLPVQVEVQPPASVALPSQVVDSLIREASFRFVLHKCLCRSLEPCRHFPPEIGCLFLGEGAREIEPALGKEVSVEEALDHHRRALASGLIPMAGKLRWDSLWLGVKKADQLVTICHCCDCCCYFKLYRYLPQEAARGLQKWEGLEVRVEDTCDACGICVDRCFIQAMKLRDGKAEAGEECRGCGRCAVVCPKKAVQMILRPPPEGILRGQG
;
A
#
# COMPACT_ATOMS: atom_id res chain seq x y z
N MET A 1 9.47 -31.64 31.66
CA MET A 1 9.31 -30.60 32.67
C MET A 1 9.35 -29.27 31.93
N PHE A 2 8.19 -28.77 31.48
CA PHE A 2 8.06 -27.41 31.02
C PHE A 2 6.85 -26.78 31.71
N SER A 3 7.17 -25.79 32.53
CA SER A 3 6.29 -25.03 33.40
C SER A 3 5.33 -24.18 32.58
N GLY A 4 4.06 -24.23 32.96
CA GLY A 4 3.00 -23.43 32.34
C GLY A 4 3.16 -21.95 32.66
N TYR A 5 2.86 -21.12 31.67
CA TYR A 5 2.55 -19.72 31.86
C TYR A 5 1.01 -19.58 31.81
N GLU A 6 0.44 -19.31 32.96
CA GLU A 6 -0.95 -18.86 33.07
C GLU A 6 -1.05 -17.43 32.53
N PHE A 7 -1.93 -17.22 31.57
CA PHE A 7 -2.26 -15.90 31.06
C PHE A 7 -3.52 -15.39 31.82
N GLY A 8 -3.35 -14.23 32.46
CA GLY A 8 -4.42 -13.55 33.15
C GLY A 8 -5.51 -13.06 32.22
N SER A 9 -6.74 -13.24 32.64
CA SER A 9 -7.96 -12.78 31.99
C SER A 9 -8.01 -11.26 31.91
N VAL A 10 -8.09 -10.71 30.69
CA VAL A 10 -8.45 -9.31 30.46
C VAL A 10 -9.92 -9.28 30.05
N CYS A 11 -10.79 -8.95 31.00
CA CYS A 11 -12.20 -8.66 30.74
C CYS A 11 -12.31 -7.28 30.07
N LEU A 12 -12.53 -7.24 28.75
CA LEU A 12 -13.11 -6.10 28.06
C LEU A 12 -14.60 -6.37 27.93
N PHE A 13 -15.40 -5.48 28.49
CA PHE A 13 -16.86 -5.53 28.52
C PHE A 13 -17.42 -5.90 27.14
N PHE A 14 -18.04 -7.03 27.06
CA PHE A 14 -19.09 -7.62 26.23
C PHE A 14 -18.86 -9.04 25.70
N PHE A 15 -17.69 -9.68 25.83
CA PHE A 15 -17.58 -11.14 25.62
C PHE A 15 -16.38 -11.69 26.37
N CYS A 16 -16.63 -12.52 27.42
CA CYS A 16 -15.64 -13.42 27.97
C CYS A 16 -15.40 -14.56 26.97
N PHE A 17 -14.30 -14.50 26.23
CA PHE A 17 -13.75 -15.65 25.50
C PHE A 17 -12.33 -15.88 25.97
N GLU A 18 -12.07 -17.06 26.53
CA GLU A 18 -10.71 -17.56 26.70
C GLU A 18 -10.16 -17.94 25.33
N PHE A 19 -9.30 -17.08 24.75
CA PHE A 19 -8.59 -17.39 23.52
C PHE A 19 -7.19 -17.88 23.83
N ARG A 20 -6.88 -19.12 23.44
CA ARG A 20 -5.49 -19.57 23.26
C ARG A 20 -4.93 -18.95 21.98
N ALA A 21 -3.63 -18.59 21.98
CA ALA A 21 -2.98 -18.01 20.80
C ALA A 21 -3.06 -18.93 19.55
N SER A 22 -3.17 -20.26 19.76
CA SER A 22 -3.40 -21.26 18.72
C SER A 22 -4.78 -21.16 18.07
N ASP A 23 -5.80 -20.69 18.81
CA ASP A 23 -7.18 -20.65 18.32
C ASP A 23 -7.41 -19.43 17.41
N PHE A 24 -6.62 -18.37 17.59
CA PHE A 24 -6.67 -17.19 16.74
C PHE A 24 -6.11 -17.43 15.33
N GLU A 25 -5.11 -18.28 15.20
CA GLU A 25 -4.62 -18.72 13.88
C GLU A 25 -5.59 -19.72 13.24
N PHE A 26 -6.21 -20.60 14.00
CA PHE A 26 -7.08 -21.65 13.47
C PHE A 26 -8.42 -21.13 12.93
N PHE A 27 -8.99 -20.10 13.56
CA PHE A 27 -10.29 -19.55 13.15
C PHE A 27 -10.21 -18.65 11.90
N ILE A 28 -9.01 -18.18 11.54
CA ILE A 28 -8.79 -17.31 10.37
C ILE A 28 -8.51 -18.13 9.09
N PHE A 29 -8.13 -19.41 9.18
CA PHE A 29 -7.43 -20.13 8.11
C PHE A 29 -8.24 -21.17 7.33
N GLU A 30 -9.49 -21.47 7.67
CA GLU A 30 -10.18 -22.64 7.06
C GLU A 30 -11.07 -22.36 5.84
N ILE A 31 -11.26 -21.12 5.43
CA ILE A 31 -12.13 -20.83 4.27
C ILE A 31 -11.27 -20.24 3.14
N MET A 32 -11.20 -20.93 1.99
CA MET A 32 -10.65 -20.38 0.74
C MET A 32 -11.44 -19.14 0.36
N GLY A 33 -10.80 -17.96 0.35
CA GLY A 33 -11.44 -16.68 0.08
C GLY A 33 -12.45 -16.27 1.18
N ARG A 34 -12.36 -15.06 1.70
CA ARG A 34 -13.38 -14.61 2.65
C ARG A 34 -14.66 -14.28 1.92
N PRO A 35 -15.81 -14.88 2.30
CA PRO A 35 -17.08 -14.50 1.71
C PRO A 35 -17.38 -13.02 1.97
N ALA A 36 -18.07 -12.38 1.05
CA ALA A 36 -18.33 -10.93 1.07
C ALA A 36 -18.94 -10.42 2.39
N TRP A 37 -19.72 -11.24 3.11
CA TRP A 37 -20.29 -10.85 4.40
C TRP A 37 -19.24 -10.72 5.52
N GLN A 38 -18.19 -11.58 5.54
CA GLN A 38 -17.09 -11.46 6.50
C GLN A 38 -16.28 -10.19 6.25
N ILE A 39 -16.04 -9.86 5.00
CA ILE A 39 -15.36 -8.60 4.63
C ILE A 39 -16.17 -7.41 5.13
N LYS A 40 -17.50 -7.43 5.00
CA LYS A 40 -18.38 -6.39 5.56
C LYS A 40 -18.23 -6.26 7.08
N ILE A 41 -18.11 -7.37 7.82
CA ILE A 41 -17.89 -7.32 9.28
C ILE A 41 -16.53 -6.69 9.59
N ILE A 42 -15.46 -7.10 8.91
CA ILE A 42 -14.13 -6.53 9.11
C ILE A 42 -14.14 -5.02 8.81
N THR A 43 -14.89 -4.59 7.82
CA THR A 43 -14.99 -3.19 7.44
C THR A 43 -15.73 -2.31 8.46
N LEU A 44 -16.52 -2.89 9.39
CA LEU A 44 -17.10 -2.14 10.51
C LEU A 44 -16.02 -1.53 11.43
N PHE A 45 -14.83 -2.12 11.47
CA PHE A 45 -13.70 -1.60 12.24
C PHE A 45 -12.88 -0.54 11.49
N TRP A 46 -13.24 -0.21 10.25
CA TRP A 46 -12.52 0.78 9.45
C TRP A 46 -12.41 2.17 10.12
N PRO A 47 -13.46 2.71 10.79
CA PRO A 47 -13.38 4.03 11.43
C PRO A 47 -12.32 4.14 12.51
N ILE A 48 -12.03 3.04 13.23
CA ILE A 48 -11.06 3.03 14.34
C ILE A 48 -9.62 2.76 13.87
N ARG A 49 -9.38 2.51 12.59
CA ARG A 49 -8.05 2.17 12.05
C ARG A 49 -6.96 3.20 12.39
N ASN A 50 -7.31 4.49 12.39
CA ASN A 50 -6.37 5.56 12.74
C ASN A 50 -5.96 5.50 14.22
N LEU A 51 -6.91 5.14 15.09
CA LEU A 51 -6.63 4.92 16.51
C LEU A 51 -5.73 3.70 16.67
N LEU A 52 -6.06 2.57 16.01
CA LEU A 52 -5.25 1.36 16.05
C LEU A 52 -3.83 1.62 15.55
N ALA A 53 -3.66 2.36 14.45
CA ALA A 53 -2.34 2.71 13.94
C ALA A 53 -1.52 3.53 14.95
N ARG A 54 -2.15 4.44 15.70
CA ARG A 54 -1.46 5.20 16.77
C ARG A 54 -1.06 4.32 17.95
N MET A 55 -1.85 3.28 18.25
CA MET A 55 -1.55 2.32 19.32
C MET A 55 -0.28 1.49 19.04
N VAL A 56 0.23 1.47 17.80
CA VAL A 56 1.53 0.83 17.47
C VAL A 56 2.68 1.39 18.29
N ASN A 57 2.57 2.64 18.76
CA ASN A 57 3.56 3.29 19.61
C ASN A 57 3.40 2.98 21.11
N TRP A 58 2.36 2.24 21.51
CA TRP A 58 2.14 1.87 22.91
C TRP A 58 2.95 0.60 23.26
N PRO A 59 3.41 0.47 24.53
CA PRO A 59 4.34 -0.60 24.92
C PRO A 59 3.82 -2.01 24.69
N VAL A 60 2.55 -2.30 25.04
CA VAL A 60 1.96 -3.64 24.97
C VAL A 60 1.22 -3.86 23.63
N PRO A 61 0.18 -3.07 23.27
CA PRO A 61 -0.52 -3.30 22.00
C PRO A 61 0.39 -3.04 20.79
N GLY A 62 1.37 -2.14 20.88
CA GLY A 62 2.30 -1.86 19.79
C GLY A 62 3.15 -3.06 19.39
N ARG A 63 3.51 -3.93 20.32
CA ARG A 63 4.28 -5.15 20.03
C ARG A 63 3.50 -6.09 19.09
N TRP A 64 2.21 -6.29 19.36
CA TRP A 64 1.31 -7.13 18.54
C TRP A 64 1.01 -6.47 17.20
N MET A 65 0.73 -5.16 17.20
CA MET A 65 0.44 -4.41 15.98
C MET A 65 1.62 -4.38 15.00
N LYS A 66 2.87 -4.33 15.47
CA LYS A 66 4.07 -4.39 14.61
C LYS A 66 4.16 -5.71 13.84
N LEU A 67 3.67 -6.81 14.40
CA LEU A 67 3.66 -8.10 13.73
C LEU A 67 2.74 -8.12 12.49
N THR A 68 1.68 -7.31 12.49
CA THR A 68 0.75 -7.24 11.34
C THR A 68 1.36 -6.59 10.10
N PHE A 69 2.39 -5.78 10.26
CA PHE A 69 3.12 -5.13 9.16
C PHE A 69 4.43 -5.86 8.80
N LYS A 70 4.75 -6.93 9.52
CA LYS A 70 5.98 -7.71 9.26
C LYS A 70 5.81 -8.50 7.96
N GLY A 71 6.74 -8.27 7.03
CA GLY A 71 6.76 -8.97 5.74
C GLY A 71 6.07 -8.22 4.59
N ASP A 72 5.47 -7.05 4.85
CA ASP A 72 4.99 -6.18 3.77
C ASP A 72 6.18 -5.71 2.92
N GLN A 73 6.03 -5.79 1.60
CA GLN A 73 6.98 -5.28 0.61
C GLN A 73 6.21 -4.56 -0.48
N ALA A 74 6.26 -3.25 -0.49
CA ALA A 74 5.55 -2.44 -1.46
C ALA A 74 6.35 -1.21 -1.88
N HIS A 75 6.21 -0.83 -3.14
CA HIS A 75 6.84 0.34 -3.72
C HIS A 75 5.79 1.21 -4.39
N TYR A 76 5.84 2.51 -4.13
CA TYR A 76 5.16 3.46 -4.97
C TYR A 76 5.90 3.64 -6.28
N LEU A 77 5.12 3.80 -7.33
CA LEU A 77 5.61 4.03 -8.66
C LEU A 77 5.23 5.47 -9.05
N PRO A 78 6.18 6.32 -9.45
CA PRO A 78 5.89 7.70 -9.84
C PRO A 78 4.84 7.76 -10.92
N VAL A 79 3.83 8.61 -10.72
CA VAL A 79 2.70 8.74 -11.63
C VAL A 79 2.90 9.95 -12.52
N GLN A 80 2.65 9.79 -13.83
CA GLN A 80 2.54 10.88 -14.82
C GLN A 80 3.68 11.91 -14.73
N VAL A 81 4.82 11.49 -14.21
CA VAL A 81 6.00 12.32 -14.03
C VAL A 81 7.08 11.78 -14.93
N GLU A 82 7.74 12.66 -15.65
CA GLU A 82 8.90 12.31 -16.45
C GLU A 82 10.03 11.92 -15.49
N VAL A 83 10.34 10.63 -15.44
CA VAL A 83 11.52 10.11 -14.76
C VAL A 83 12.64 10.09 -15.79
N GLN A 84 13.73 10.76 -15.51
CA GLN A 84 14.91 10.77 -16.40
C GLN A 84 15.80 9.56 -16.05
N PRO A 85 15.60 8.39 -16.70
CA PRO A 85 16.44 7.24 -16.47
C PRO A 85 17.69 7.31 -17.35
N PRO A 86 18.78 6.74 -16.90
CA PRO A 86 19.80 6.30 -17.85
C PRO A 86 19.21 5.22 -18.76
N ALA A 87 19.66 5.12 -19.98
CA ALA A 87 19.12 4.25 -21.02
C ALA A 87 18.99 2.74 -20.67
N SER A 88 19.59 2.31 -19.55
CA SER A 88 19.64 0.91 -19.10
C SER A 88 18.68 0.56 -17.95
N VAL A 89 17.89 1.50 -17.43
CA VAL A 89 17.01 1.26 -16.26
C VAL A 89 15.55 1.24 -16.71
N ALA A 90 14.83 0.16 -16.36
CA ALA A 90 13.40 0.06 -16.62
C ALA A 90 12.63 1.14 -15.86
N LEU A 91 11.72 1.85 -16.53
CA LEU A 91 10.85 2.83 -15.91
C LEU A 91 9.86 2.13 -14.96
N PRO A 92 9.50 2.74 -13.82
CA PRO A 92 8.51 2.18 -12.92
C PRO A 92 7.18 1.82 -13.59
N SER A 93 6.72 2.59 -14.57
CA SER A 93 5.53 2.26 -15.38
C SER A 93 5.71 0.97 -16.19
N GLN A 94 6.90 0.74 -16.78
CA GLN A 94 7.21 -0.48 -17.52
C GLN A 94 7.21 -1.71 -16.61
N VAL A 95 7.61 -1.55 -15.34
CA VAL A 95 7.59 -2.64 -14.36
C VAL A 95 6.15 -3.10 -14.10
N VAL A 96 5.18 -2.18 -13.95
CA VAL A 96 3.77 -2.56 -13.77
C VAL A 96 3.25 -3.31 -14.99
N ASP A 97 3.54 -2.80 -16.18
CA ASP A 97 3.11 -3.44 -17.43
C ASP A 97 3.69 -4.87 -17.57
N SER A 98 4.96 -5.07 -17.22
CA SER A 98 5.59 -6.40 -17.21
C SER A 98 4.93 -7.32 -16.18
N LEU A 99 4.73 -6.85 -14.95
CA LEU A 99 4.03 -7.62 -13.91
C LEU A 99 2.63 -8.07 -14.36
N ILE A 100 1.88 -7.18 -15.04
CA ILE A 100 0.57 -7.51 -15.58
C ILE A 100 0.66 -8.56 -16.67
N ARG A 101 1.62 -8.43 -17.60
CA ARG A 101 1.78 -9.35 -18.74
C ARG A 101 2.24 -10.74 -18.30
N GLU A 102 3.18 -10.81 -17.37
CA GLU A 102 3.84 -12.04 -16.94
C GLU A 102 3.04 -12.83 -15.90
N ALA A 103 2.07 -12.19 -15.25
CA ALA A 103 1.26 -12.86 -14.23
C ALA A 103 0.49 -14.07 -14.81
N SER A 104 0.42 -15.17 -14.04
CA SER A 104 -0.36 -16.37 -14.40
C SER A 104 -1.87 -16.14 -14.29
N PHE A 105 -2.28 -15.21 -13.42
CA PHE A 105 -3.69 -14.87 -13.19
C PHE A 105 -3.85 -13.40 -12.83
N ARG A 106 -4.98 -12.80 -13.20
CA ARG A 106 -5.31 -11.38 -12.99
C ARG A 106 -6.74 -11.24 -12.52
N PHE A 107 -6.93 -10.50 -11.43
CA PHE A 107 -8.24 -10.28 -10.83
C PHE A 107 -8.40 -8.80 -10.46
N VAL A 108 -9.45 -8.15 -10.94
CA VAL A 108 -9.76 -6.74 -10.64
C VAL A 108 -10.96 -6.68 -9.71
N LEU A 109 -10.82 -5.99 -8.58
CA LEU A 109 -11.97 -5.70 -7.72
C LEU A 109 -12.94 -4.74 -8.43
N HIS A 110 -14.24 -4.99 -8.27
CA HIS A 110 -15.29 -4.09 -8.78
C HIS A 110 -15.18 -2.69 -8.19
N LYS A 111 -14.75 -2.59 -6.93
CA LYS A 111 -14.59 -1.31 -6.21
C LYS A 111 -13.34 -1.33 -5.35
N CYS A 112 -12.70 -0.18 -5.24
CA CYS A 112 -11.63 0.03 -4.28
C CYS A 112 -12.20 0.02 -2.85
N LEU A 113 -11.75 -0.91 -2.01
CA LEU A 113 -12.20 -1.02 -0.62
C LEU A 113 -12.00 0.28 0.15
N CYS A 114 -10.80 0.86 0.07
CA CYS A 114 -10.48 2.11 0.77
C CYS A 114 -11.43 3.26 0.41
N ARG A 115 -11.69 3.46 -0.90
CA ARG A 115 -12.55 4.52 -1.39
C ARG A 115 -14.04 4.27 -1.14
N SER A 116 -14.43 3.02 -1.00
CA SER A 116 -15.81 2.64 -0.68
C SER A 116 -16.13 2.80 0.80
N LEU A 117 -15.14 2.51 1.68
CA LEU A 117 -15.31 2.56 3.13
C LEU A 117 -15.17 3.97 3.70
N GLU A 118 -14.36 4.79 3.05
CA GLU A 118 -14.23 6.22 3.35
C GLU A 118 -14.57 6.97 2.07
N PRO A 119 -15.86 7.40 1.88
CA PRO A 119 -16.34 7.93 0.61
C PRO A 119 -15.42 8.98 0.03
N CYS A 120 -14.74 8.61 -1.04
CA CYS A 120 -13.76 9.46 -1.70
C CYS A 120 -14.46 10.54 -2.50
N ARG A 121 -14.12 11.82 -2.27
CA ARG A 121 -14.71 12.95 -2.98
C ARG A 121 -14.02 13.28 -4.31
N HIS A 122 -12.83 12.72 -4.52
CA HIS A 122 -11.94 13.13 -5.62
C HIS A 122 -11.74 12.05 -6.68
N PHE A 123 -11.92 10.77 -6.31
CA PHE A 123 -11.62 9.65 -7.21
C PHE A 123 -12.73 8.62 -7.18
N PRO A 124 -13.06 8.00 -8.34
CA PRO A 124 -14.12 7.01 -8.43
C PRO A 124 -13.78 5.74 -7.66
N PRO A 125 -14.71 5.19 -6.86
CA PRO A 125 -14.48 3.92 -6.17
C PRO A 125 -14.45 2.72 -7.13
N GLU A 126 -14.97 2.83 -8.33
CA GLU A 126 -15.07 1.77 -9.34
C GLU A 126 -13.71 1.34 -9.92
N ILE A 127 -12.66 2.12 -9.71
CA ILE A 127 -11.30 1.70 -10.05
C ILE A 127 -10.72 0.92 -8.86
N GLY A 128 -10.98 -0.39 -8.80
CA GLY A 128 -10.52 -1.28 -7.74
C GLY A 128 -9.02 -1.58 -7.80
N CYS A 129 -8.53 -2.36 -6.84
CA CYS A 129 -7.19 -2.92 -6.88
C CYS A 129 -7.13 -4.05 -7.93
N LEU A 130 -5.96 -4.25 -8.51
CA LEU A 130 -5.63 -5.36 -9.40
C LEU A 130 -4.73 -6.34 -8.63
N PHE A 131 -5.11 -7.60 -8.60
CA PHE A 131 -4.38 -8.69 -7.97
C PHE A 131 -3.83 -9.64 -9.02
N LEU A 132 -2.59 -10.06 -8.84
CA LEU A 132 -1.82 -10.86 -9.77
C LEU A 132 -1.31 -12.14 -9.11
N GLY A 133 -1.18 -13.20 -9.90
CA GLY A 133 -0.59 -14.48 -9.50
C GLY A 133 -1.60 -15.49 -8.97
N GLU A 134 -1.12 -16.68 -8.63
CA GLU A 134 -1.98 -17.81 -8.23
C GLU A 134 -2.80 -17.53 -6.95
N GLY A 135 -2.27 -16.71 -6.03
CA GLY A 135 -3.02 -16.29 -4.86
C GLY A 135 -4.28 -15.51 -5.19
N ALA A 136 -4.30 -14.80 -6.32
CA ALA A 136 -5.47 -14.03 -6.73
C ALA A 136 -6.68 -14.90 -7.13
N ARG A 137 -6.48 -16.19 -7.46
CA ARG A 137 -7.56 -17.16 -7.74
C ARG A 137 -8.41 -17.47 -6.49
N GLU A 138 -7.85 -17.25 -5.31
CA GLU A 138 -8.54 -17.52 -4.05
C GLU A 138 -9.45 -16.36 -3.62
N ILE A 139 -9.44 -15.24 -4.33
CA ILE A 139 -10.30 -14.09 -4.01
C ILE A 139 -11.75 -14.42 -4.37
N GLU A 140 -12.68 -14.08 -3.45
CA GLU A 140 -14.11 -14.26 -3.61
C GLU A 140 -14.62 -13.62 -4.93
N PRO A 141 -15.19 -14.39 -5.87
CA PRO A 141 -15.64 -13.89 -7.17
C PRO A 141 -16.66 -12.74 -7.09
N ALA A 142 -17.45 -12.67 -6.01
CA ALA A 142 -18.42 -11.59 -5.80
C ALA A 142 -17.76 -10.21 -5.58
N LEU A 143 -16.46 -10.16 -5.31
CA LEU A 143 -15.72 -8.91 -5.08
C LEU A 143 -15.17 -8.29 -6.35
N GLY A 144 -15.03 -9.07 -7.41
CA GLY A 144 -14.36 -8.61 -8.63
C GLY A 144 -14.55 -9.59 -9.79
N LYS A 145 -13.66 -9.51 -10.74
CA LYS A 145 -13.65 -10.41 -11.90
C LYS A 145 -12.24 -10.76 -12.36
N GLU A 146 -12.08 -11.96 -12.90
CA GLU A 146 -10.91 -12.31 -13.72
C GLU A 146 -10.88 -11.44 -14.97
N VAL A 147 -9.70 -11.03 -15.38
CA VAL A 147 -9.49 -10.16 -16.55
C VAL A 147 -8.34 -10.64 -17.42
N SER A 148 -8.43 -10.35 -18.72
CA SER A 148 -7.34 -10.57 -19.67
C SER A 148 -6.16 -9.61 -19.41
N VAL A 149 -5.05 -9.83 -20.11
CA VAL A 149 -3.90 -8.90 -20.07
C VAL A 149 -4.30 -7.50 -20.52
N GLU A 150 -5.03 -7.43 -21.63
CA GLU A 150 -5.47 -6.17 -22.23
C GLU A 150 -6.43 -5.40 -21.33
N GLU A 151 -7.39 -6.10 -20.71
CA GLU A 151 -8.32 -5.50 -19.75
C GLU A 151 -7.61 -4.99 -18.50
N ALA A 152 -6.61 -5.74 -17.99
CA ALA A 152 -5.82 -5.33 -16.83
C ALA A 152 -4.95 -4.10 -17.14
N LEU A 153 -4.30 -4.07 -18.30
CA LEU A 153 -3.53 -2.91 -18.77
C LEU A 153 -4.43 -1.68 -18.99
N ASP A 154 -5.63 -1.88 -19.55
CA ASP A 154 -6.60 -0.79 -19.72
C ASP A 154 -7.08 -0.27 -18.37
N HIS A 155 -7.38 -1.15 -17.42
CA HIS A 155 -7.73 -0.79 -16.05
C HIS A 155 -6.62 0.05 -15.40
N HIS A 156 -5.36 -0.37 -15.55
CA HIS A 156 -4.21 0.37 -15.06
C HIS A 156 -4.10 1.76 -15.70
N ARG A 157 -4.19 1.85 -17.05
CA ARG A 157 -4.16 3.14 -17.77
C ARG A 157 -5.26 4.09 -17.34
N ARG A 158 -6.50 3.59 -17.17
CA ARG A 158 -7.63 4.41 -16.67
C ARG A 158 -7.38 4.94 -15.27
N ALA A 159 -6.76 4.14 -14.41
CA ALA A 159 -6.39 4.57 -13.06
C ALA A 159 -5.37 5.70 -13.10
N LEU A 160 -4.32 5.58 -13.94
CA LEU A 160 -3.32 6.63 -14.13
C LEU A 160 -3.92 7.92 -14.70
N ALA A 161 -4.76 7.79 -15.74
CA ALA A 161 -5.46 8.92 -16.35
C ALA A 161 -6.35 9.67 -15.36
N SER A 162 -6.91 8.96 -14.37
CA SER A 162 -7.68 9.56 -13.26
C SER A 162 -6.79 10.25 -12.22
N GLY A 163 -5.45 10.20 -12.33
CA GLY A 163 -4.51 10.78 -11.37
C GLY A 163 -4.30 9.94 -10.10
N LEU A 164 -4.68 8.66 -10.11
CA LEU A 164 -4.37 7.72 -9.03
C LEU A 164 -2.89 7.33 -9.07
N ILE A 165 -2.33 7.00 -7.91
CA ILE A 165 -0.92 6.62 -7.77
C ILE A 165 -0.81 5.10 -7.75
N PRO A 166 -0.09 4.47 -8.67
CA PRO A 166 0.15 3.04 -8.64
C PRO A 166 1.14 2.69 -7.52
N MET A 167 0.87 1.58 -6.87
CA MET A 167 1.75 0.95 -5.90
C MET A 167 1.69 -0.54 -6.15
N ALA A 168 2.83 -1.18 -6.25
CA ALA A 168 2.94 -2.62 -6.44
C ALA A 168 3.67 -3.25 -5.25
N GLY A 169 3.23 -4.42 -4.82
CA GLY A 169 3.89 -5.14 -3.76
C GLY A 169 3.13 -6.35 -3.25
N LYS A 170 3.78 -7.05 -2.33
CA LYS A 170 3.19 -8.12 -1.52
C LYS A 170 2.77 -7.53 -0.19
N LEU A 171 1.48 -7.55 0.08
CA LEU A 171 0.88 -6.94 1.26
C LEU A 171 0.20 -8.01 2.10
N ARG A 172 0.68 -8.21 3.30
CA ARG A 172 0.09 -9.16 4.25
C ARG A 172 -1.36 -8.81 4.58
N TRP A 173 -1.69 -7.53 4.63
CA TRP A 173 -3.05 -7.09 4.87
C TRP A 173 -4.03 -7.50 3.78
N ASP A 174 -3.61 -7.48 2.52
CA ASP A 174 -4.49 -7.87 1.42
C ASP A 174 -4.81 -9.36 1.48
N SER A 175 -3.81 -10.22 1.72
CA SER A 175 -4.04 -11.64 1.89
C SER A 175 -4.91 -11.95 3.12
N LEU A 176 -4.67 -11.25 4.24
CA LEU A 176 -5.46 -11.41 5.45
C LEU A 176 -6.92 -10.95 5.24
N TRP A 177 -7.13 -9.82 4.59
CA TRP A 177 -8.47 -9.27 4.33
C TRP A 177 -9.30 -10.14 3.39
N LEU A 178 -8.65 -10.57 2.30
CA LEU A 178 -9.30 -11.36 1.26
C LEU A 178 -9.36 -12.85 1.61
N GLY A 179 -8.67 -13.29 2.67
CA GLY A 179 -8.60 -14.68 3.08
C GLY A 179 -7.77 -15.55 2.14
N VAL A 180 -6.77 -14.96 1.50
CA VAL A 180 -5.88 -15.65 0.55
C VAL A 180 -4.83 -16.43 1.33
N LYS A 181 -4.77 -17.76 1.13
CA LYS A 181 -3.79 -18.65 1.77
C LYS A 181 -2.43 -18.58 1.09
N LYS A 182 -2.41 -18.51 -0.25
CA LYS A 182 -1.20 -18.38 -1.07
C LYS A 182 -0.70 -16.93 -1.11
N ALA A 183 -0.46 -16.35 0.06
CA ALA A 183 -0.06 -14.93 0.20
C ALA A 183 1.27 -14.61 -0.47
N ASP A 184 2.20 -15.56 -0.52
CA ASP A 184 3.49 -15.47 -1.20
C ASP A 184 3.35 -15.38 -2.73
N GLN A 185 2.24 -15.89 -3.28
CA GLN A 185 1.90 -15.89 -4.71
C GLN A 185 0.86 -14.82 -5.06
N LEU A 186 0.64 -13.85 -4.16
CA LEU A 186 -0.26 -12.71 -4.37
C LEU A 186 0.54 -11.42 -4.50
N VAL A 187 0.45 -10.78 -5.65
CA VAL A 187 0.96 -9.43 -5.87
C VAL A 187 -0.21 -8.48 -6.05
N THR A 188 -0.18 -7.39 -5.30
CA THR A 188 -1.20 -6.34 -5.38
C THR A 188 -0.69 -5.15 -6.17
N ILE A 189 -1.48 -4.68 -7.12
CA ILE A 189 -1.31 -3.37 -7.74
C ILE A 189 -2.47 -2.51 -7.27
N CYS A 190 -2.18 -1.65 -6.28
CA CYS A 190 -3.11 -0.65 -5.80
C CYS A 190 -3.05 0.60 -6.66
N HIS A 191 -4.20 1.28 -6.78
CA HIS A 191 -4.31 2.61 -7.38
C HIS A 191 -4.77 3.58 -6.29
N CYS A 192 -3.79 4.19 -5.63
CA CYS A 192 -3.97 4.92 -4.39
C CYS A 192 -4.41 6.38 -4.62
N CYS A 193 -5.34 6.86 -3.80
CA CYS A 193 -5.62 8.29 -3.68
C CYS A 193 -4.85 8.91 -2.50
N ASP A 194 -4.79 10.22 -2.46
CA ASP A 194 -4.15 10.98 -1.39
C ASP A 194 -5.07 11.24 -0.18
N CYS A 195 -6.36 10.91 -0.27
CA CYS A 195 -7.36 11.25 0.74
C CYS A 195 -7.78 10.09 1.64
N CYS A 196 -8.15 8.93 1.11
CA CYS A 196 -8.75 7.82 1.86
C CYS A 196 -7.98 6.49 1.78
N CYS A 197 -6.81 6.45 1.09
CA CYS A 197 -6.02 5.24 0.97
C CYS A 197 -5.54 4.71 2.33
N TYR A 198 -5.57 3.38 2.48
CA TYR A 198 -5.06 2.68 3.66
C TYR A 198 -3.62 3.10 4.02
N PHE A 199 -2.77 3.31 3.04
CA PHE A 199 -1.37 3.70 3.25
C PHE A 199 -1.16 5.06 3.94
N LYS A 200 -2.21 5.86 4.12
CA LYS A 200 -2.15 7.04 5.00
C LYS A 200 -1.82 6.67 6.45
N LEU A 201 -2.07 5.44 6.86
CA LEU A 201 -1.74 4.96 8.20
C LEU A 201 -0.23 4.94 8.45
N TYR A 202 0.56 4.77 7.39
CA TYR A 202 2.03 4.69 7.49
C TYR A 202 2.67 5.94 8.10
N ARG A 203 2.02 7.11 8.02
CA ARG A 203 2.46 8.34 8.72
C ARG A 203 2.43 8.24 10.25
N TYR A 204 1.67 7.30 10.79
CA TYR A 204 1.56 7.06 12.25
C TYR A 204 2.44 5.92 12.72
N LEU A 205 3.00 5.13 11.81
CA LEU A 205 3.80 3.96 12.14
C LEU A 205 5.25 4.39 12.45
N PRO A 206 5.91 3.72 13.42
CA PRO A 206 7.35 3.87 13.58
C PRO A 206 8.08 3.40 12.32
N GLN A 207 9.25 3.96 12.06
CA GLN A 207 10.04 3.66 10.85
C GLN A 207 10.22 2.17 10.59
N GLU A 208 10.45 1.39 11.66
CA GLU A 208 10.61 -0.07 11.57
C GLU A 208 9.38 -0.77 10.98
N ALA A 209 8.17 -0.37 11.40
CA ALA A 209 6.93 -0.93 10.88
C ALA A 209 6.59 -0.40 9.48
N ALA A 210 7.05 0.81 9.16
CA ALA A 210 6.87 1.44 7.86
C ALA A 210 7.87 1.00 6.79
N ARG A 211 8.87 0.17 7.14
CA ARG A 211 9.90 -0.32 6.20
C ARG A 211 9.33 -1.13 5.03
N GLY A 212 8.15 -1.73 5.21
CA GLY A 212 7.48 -2.46 4.14
C GLY A 212 7.06 -1.58 2.95
N LEU A 213 6.90 -0.27 3.15
CA LEU A 213 6.59 0.69 2.09
C LEU A 213 7.84 1.48 1.75
N GLN A 214 8.52 1.08 0.70
CA GLN A 214 9.82 1.63 0.33
C GLN A 214 9.72 2.61 -0.84
N LYS A 215 10.65 3.54 -0.88
CA LYS A 215 10.92 4.35 -2.07
C LYS A 215 11.71 3.50 -3.07
N TRP A 216 11.43 3.67 -4.36
CA TRP A 216 12.22 3.02 -5.41
C TRP A 216 13.68 3.39 -5.28
N GLU A 217 14.57 2.40 -5.35
CA GLU A 217 16.00 2.62 -5.26
C GLU A 217 16.50 3.52 -6.39
N GLY A 218 17.36 4.47 -6.05
CA GLY A 218 17.85 5.48 -7.00
C GLY A 218 16.86 6.60 -7.32
N LEU A 219 15.61 6.56 -6.81
CA LEU A 219 14.65 7.63 -7.02
C LEU A 219 14.90 8.81 -6.08
N GLU A 220 15.17 9.97 -6.66
CA GLU A 220 15.32 11.26 -5.99
C GLU A 220 14.11 12.16 -6.27
N VAL A 221 13.65 12.87 -5.26
CA VAL A 221 12.65 13.95 -5.40
C VAL A 221 13.38 15.27 -5.27
N ARG A 222 13.52 15.98 -6.39
CA ARG A 222 14.22 17.27 -6.44
C ARG A 222 13.20 18.40 -6.57
N VAL A 223 13.45 19.49 -5.86
CA VAL A 223 12.67 20.72 -6.00
C VAL A 223 13.56 21.79 -6.60
N GLU A 224 13.13 22.32 -7.74
CA GLU A 224 13.84 23.34 -8.51
C GLU A 224 13.64 24.76 -7.90
N ASP A 225 14.47 25.69 -8.31
CA ASP A 225 14.43 27.08 -7.81
C ASP A 225 13.20 27.87 -8.29
N THR A 226 12.44 27.32 -9.24
CA THR A 226 11.13 27.84 -9.68
C THR A 226 10.02 27.63 -8.65
N CYS A 227 10.31 26.99 -7.51
CA CYS A 227 9.37 26.78 -6.41
C CYS A 227 9.04 28.14 -5.76
N ASP A 228 7.73 28.44 -5.69
CA ASP A 228 7.19 29.66 -5.05
C ASP A 228 6.67 29.42 -3.63
N ALA A 229 6.99 28.27 -3.04
CA ALA A 229 6.57 27.87 -1.68
C ALA A 229 5.03 27.90 -1.44
N CYS A 230 4.21 27.69 -2.47
CA CYS A 230 2.75 27.75 -2.36
C CYS A 230 2.12 26.71 -1.42
N GLY A 231 2.86 25.71 -0.97
CA GLY A 231 2.41 24.71 0.01
C GLY A 231 1.54 23.58 -0.54
N ILE A 232 1.05 23.62 -1.78
CA ILE A 232 0.13 22.61 -2.34
C ILE A 232 0.70 21.19 -2.23
N CYS A 233 2.00 21.00 -2.51
CA CYS A 233 2.66 19.70 -2.41
C CYS A 233 2.77 19.21 -0.96
N VAL A 234 2.83 20.10 0.01
CA VAL A 234 2.83 19.77 1.45
C VAL A 234 1.46 19.24 1.86
N ASP A 235 0.39 19.94 1.51
CA ASP A 235 -0.99 19.56 1.84
C ASP A 235 -1.40 18.22 1.19
N ARG A 236 -0.90 17.98 -0.01
CA ARG A 236 -1.19 16.76 -0.77
C ARG A 236 -0.30 15.57 -0.41
N CYS A 237 0.73 15.77 0.43
CA CYS A 237 1.60 14.69 0.87
C CYS A 237 0.93 13.84 1.96
N PHE A 238 0.34 12.71 1.58
CA PHE A 238 -0.39 11.83 2.51
C PHE A 238 0.52 11.16 3.56
N ILE A 239 1.84 11.08 3.31
CA ILE A 239 2.87 10.61 4.25
C ILE A 239 3.38 11.78 5.13
N GLN A 240 3.10 13.04 4.77
CA GLN A 240 3.59 14.24 5.45
C GLN A 240 5.12 14.40 5.40
N ALA A 241 5.76 13.86 4.37
CA ALA A 241 7.20 13.96 4.15
C ALA A 241 7.62 15.26 3.45
N MET A 242 6.70 15.97 2.77
CA MET A 242 6.99 17.28 2.17
C MET A 242 6.83 18.37 3.22
N LYS A 243 7.79 19.28 3.29
CA LYS A 243 7.78 20.44 4.19
C LYS A 243 8.22 21.68 3.45
N LEU A 244 7.87 22.87 3.98
CA LEU A 244 8.45 24.13 3.54
C LEU A 244 9.62 24.46 4.45
N ARG A 245 10.79 24.73 3.85
CA ARG A 245 12.01 25.21 4.53
C ARG A 245 12.64 26.30 3.67
N ASP A 246 13.05 27.39 4.27
CA ASP A 246 13.79 28.49 3.63
C ASP A 246 13.14 28.98 2.33
N GLY A 247 11.80 29.08 2.31
CA GLY A 247 11.03 29.56 1.15
C GLY A 247 10.92 28.55 0.00
N LYS A 248 11.24 27.25 0.22
CA LYS A 248 11.18 26.19 -0.78
C LYS A 248 10.56 24.93 -0.20
N ALA A 249 9.91 24.13 -1.02
CA ALA A 249 9.49 22.79 -0.61
C ALA A 249 10.68 21.83 -0.57
N GLU A 250 10.67 20.91 0.40
CA GLU A 250 11.71 19.90 0.58
C GLU A 250 11.07 18.55 0.92
N ALA A 251 11.58 17.48 0.31
CA ALA A 251 11.18 16.11 0.61
C ALA A 251 12.07 15.54 1.72
N GLY A 252 11.51 15.24 2.89
CA GLY A 252 12.22 14.60 3.99
C GLY A 252 12.50 13.11 3.76
N GLU A 253 13.23 12.51 4.68
CA GLU A 253 13.66 11.09 4.65
C GLU A 253 12.47 10.10 4.58
N GLU A 254 11.34 10.48 5.16
CA GLU A 254 10.10 9.68 5.12
C GLU A 254 9.46 9.61 3.74
N CYS A 255 9.99 10.32 2.74
CA CYS A 255 9.44 10.34 1.39
C CYS A 255 9.45 8.95 0.77
N ARG A 256 8.30 8.52 0.24
CA ARG A 256 8.13 7.22 -0.43
C ARG A 256 8.19 7.31 -1.96
N GLY A 257 8.53 8.46 -2.52
CA GLY A 257 8.75 8.63 -3.95
C GLY A 257 7.50 8.44 -4.82
N CYS A 258 6.30 8.69 -4.28
CA CYS A 258 5.05 8.43 -5.03
C CYS A 258 4.79 9.39 -6.19
N GLY A 259 5.47 10.54 -6.27
CA GLY A 259 5.33 11.53 -7.35
C GLY A 259 4.12 12.46 -7.22
N ARG A 260 3.26 12.32 -6.20
CA ARG A 260 2.08 13.19 -6.05
C ARG A 260 2.43 14.68 -6.03
N CYS A 261 3.49 15.04 -5.32
CA CYS A 261 3.98 16.42 -5.23
C CYS A 261 4.36 17.01 -6.60
N ALA A 262 4.92 16.20 -7.48
CA ALA A 262 5.26 16.62 -8.85
C ALA A 262 4.00 16.85 -9.70
N VAL A 263 3.02 15.94 -9.62
CA VAL A 263 1.75 16.03 -10.37
C VAL A 263 0.95 17.28 -9.97
N VAL A 264 0.90 17.62 -8.68
CA VAL A 264 0.08 18.75 -8.21
C VAL A 264 0.79 20.09 -8.23
N CYS A 265 2.08 20.14 -8.57
CA CYS A 265 2.86 21.37 -8.60
C CYS A 265 2.49 22.25 -9.80
N PRO A 266 1.88 23.43 -9.60
CA PRO A 266 1.49 24.29 -10.71
C PRO A 266 2.67 24.88 -11.47
N LYS A 267 3.82 25.01 -10.78
CA LYS A 267 5.07 25.52 -11.37
C LYS A 267 5.94 24.42 -11.97
N LYS A 268 5.53 23.14 -11.87
CA LYS A 268 6.35 21.97 -12.25
C LYS A 268 7.75 21.98 -11.62
N ALA A 269 7.86 22.62 -10.45
CA ALA A 269 9.13 22.76 -9.74
C ALA A 269 9.58 21.48 -9.03
N VAL A 270 8.70 20.47 -8.90
CA VAL A 270 9.06 19.19 -8.27
C VAL A 270 9.33 18.16 -9.37
N GLN A 271 10.52 17.62 -9.39
CA GLN A 271 10.95 16.62 -10.35
C GLN A 271 11.22 15.27 -9.69
N MET A 272 10.93 14.21 -10.41
CA MET A 272 11.28 12.84 -10.04
C MET A 272 12.45 12.40 -10.91
N ILE A 273 13.58 12.11 -10.28
CA ILE A 273 14.81 11.74 -10.98
C ILE A 273 15.18 10.33 -10.55
N LEU A 274 15.22 9.41 -11.52
CA LEU A 274 15.72 8.06 -11.30
C LEU A 274 17.20 8.02 -11.71
N ARG A 275 18.05 7.69 -10.75
CA ARG A 275 19.47 7.46 -10.96
C ARG A 275 19.76 5.96 -10.98
N PRO A 276 20.72 5.49 -11.80
CA PRO A 276 21.15 4.10 -11.70
C PRO A 276 21.70 3.83 -10.30
N PRO A 277 21.47 2.62 -9.75
CA PRO A 277 22.18 2.20 -8.55
C PRO A 277 23.69 2.25 -8.84
N PRO A 278 24.52 2.56 -7.86
CA PRO A 278 25.96 2.54 -8.02
C PRO A 278 26.42 1.17 -8.53
N GLU A 279 27.34 1.15 -9.48
CA GLU A 279 27.87 -0.08 -10.07
C GLU A 279 28.33 -1.04 -8.97
N GLY A 280 27.75 -2.22 -8.88
CA GLY A 280 28.11 -3.27 -7.93
C GLY A 280 26.98 -3.87 -7.11
N ILE A 281 25.77 -3.29 -7.07
CA ILE A 281 24.64 -3.76 -6.21
C ILE A 281 23.70 -4.72 -6.94
N LEU A 282 23.85 -4.94 -8.23
CA LEU A 282 23.01 -5.88 -8.99
C LEU A 282 23.37 -7.37 -8.79
N ARG A 283 23.94 -7.75 -7.65
CA ARG A 283 24.15 -9.16 -7.31
C ARG A 283 23.42 -9.51 -6.03
N GLY A 284 22.26 -10.15 -6.16
CA GLY A 284 21.69 -10.99 -5.12
C GLY A 284 20.38 -10.51 -4.53
N GLN A 285 19.31 -10.79 -5.21
CA GLN A 285 18.04 -11.22 -4.60
C GLN A 285 17.40 -12.19 -5.61
N GLY A 286 17.90 -13.44 -5.56
CA GLY A 286 17.23 -14.58 -6.13
C GLY A 286 16.27 -15.17 -5.09
#